data_5017fe630bfe3503d8eb44e4646fa40b
#
_entry.id   5017fe630bfe3503d8eb44e4646fa40b
#
_cell.length_a   1.000
_cell.length_b   1.000
_cell.length_c   1.000
_cell.angle_alpha   90.00
_cell.angle_beta   90.00
_cell.angle_gamma   90.00
#
_symmetry.space_group_name_H-M   'P 1'
#
loop_
_entity.id
_entity.type
_entity.pdbx_description
1 polymer ?
#
loop_
_entity_poly.entity_id
_entity_poly.type
_entity_poly.pdbx_seq_one_letter_code
_entity_poly.pdbx_strand_id
1 'polypeptide(L)'
;MQVVFVSNYFNHHQLSFCDALYELLEGSFCFLQTQPMEEERVKMGWQAEERPYVRYVQPDGTTTGGSEAFMGRNPGEETAGHEWRHLLLTADVVIFGGCDDESYIRERLAAGKPIFRYNERLYKAGQWKAISPRGLLQKYKDHTRYRKAPVYFLCAGAYVPCDLGIIHAYPEKMLRFGYFPETREYAPGEPFSRKKKGSILWAARMIDWKHPELVVKTAAYLKEHLKDHQEEIPFHITMIGGGELEEEVHSLAEELGVTDKITFAGFRSPEEVRAAMEESEIYLITSDRKEGWGAVVNEAMNSGCAVVADHMIGAAPWMIRQRENGILYHDGCEQQLQEYVAELLQDPAECRRLGEAAQQTVRTEWNARTAAERLVRLCREMGFLAGGPGTENNLGAGSAEPALCADGQCLPAPSVPALWTDGPCSPAPVIPERRMYQYLTERNEEDRT
;
A
#
# COMPACT_ATOMS: atom_id res chain seq x y z
N MET A 1 -2.69 12.72 -23.92
CA MET A 1 -3.08 12.48 -22.49
C MET A 1 -1.85 11.91 -21.79
N GLN A 2 -1.34 12.57 -20.76
CA GLN A 2 -0.03 12.23 -20.20
C GLN A 2 -0.09 12.18 -18.67
N VAL A 3 0.36 11.06 -18.09
CA VAL A 3 0.47 10.87 -16.64
C VAL A 3 1.93 10.66 -16.26
N VAL A 4 2.40 11.36 -15.23
CA VAL A 4 3.76 11.23 -14.70
C VAL A 4 3.69 10.80 -13.24
N PHE A 5 4.45 9.77 -12.88
CA PHE A 5 4.66 9.34 -11.50
C PHE A 5 6.09 9.66 -11.08
N VAL A 6 6.26 10.46 -10.04
CA VAL A 6 7.57 10.84 -9.50
C VAL A 6 7.81 10.15 -8.17
N SER A 7 8.93 9.45 -8.02
CA SER A 7 9.32 8.81 -6.76
C SER A 7 10.84 8.69 -6.64
N ASN A 8 11.32 8.43 -5.42
CA ASN A 8 12.75 8.21 -5.17
C ASN A 8 13.27 7.03 -6.00
N TYR A 9 12.61 5.87 -5.89
CA TYR A 9 12.99 4.64 -6.55
C TYR A 9 11.81 4.03 -7.29
N PHE A 10 12.10 3.37 -8.41
CA PHE A 10 11.19 2.41 -9.03
C PHE A 10 11.45 1.03 -8.43
N ASN A 11 10.44 0.40 -7.86
CA ASN A 11 10.57 -0.88 -7.16
C ASN A 11 9.41 -1.84 -7.45
N HIS A 12 9.55 -3.10 -7.05
CA HIS A 12 8.60 -4.16 -7.31
C HIS A 12 7.17 -3.88 -6.76
N HIS A 13 7.02 -3.08 -5.70
CA HIS A 13 5.69 -2.72 -5.19
C HIS A 13 4.93 -1.75 -6.09
N GLN A 14 5.64 -1.01 -6.94
CA GLN A 14 5.06 -0.04 -7.88
C GLN A 14 4.94 -0.62 -9.29
N LEU A 15 5.73 -1.65 -9.60
CA LEU A 15 5.89 -2.22 -10.95
C LEU A 15 4.54 -2.55 -11.59
N SER A 16 3.76 -3.43 -10.97
CA SER A 16 2.48 -3.91 -11.55
C SER A 16 1.47 -2.77 -11.77
N PHE A 17 1.42 -1.80 -10.85
CA PHE A 17 0.55 -0.63 -11.00
C PHE A 17 1.01 0.29 -12.13
N CYS A 18 2.32 0.50 -12.28
CA CYS A 18 2.88 1.30 -13.35
C CYS A 18 2.72 0.62 -14.72
N ASP A 19 2.92 -0.69 -14.80
CA ASP A 19 2.66 -1.48 -16.01
C ASP A 19 1.20 -1.35 -16.44
N ALA A 20 0.25 -1.49 -15.50
CA ALA A 20 -1.17 -1.32 -15.79
C ALA A 20 -1.54 0.11 -16.25
N LEU A 21 -0.94 1.15 -15.66
CA LEU A 21 -1.12 2.52 -16.13
C LEU A 21 -0.55 2.73 -17.53
N TYR A 22 0.63 2.18 -17.82
CA TYR A 22 1.27 2.31 -19.13
C TYR A 22 0.42 1.67 -20.24
N GLU A 23 -0.15 0.50 -19.98
CA GLU A 23 -1.07 -0.18 -20.89
C GLU A 23 -2.36 0.63 -21.11
N LEU A 24 -3.04 1.02 -20.02
CA LEU A 24 -4.30 1.76 -20.06
C LEU A 24 -4.20 3.14 -20.73
N LEU A 25 -3.03 3.74 -20.69
CA LEU A 25 -2.74 5.05 -21.26
C LEU A 25 -2.04 4.95 -22.60
N GLU A 26 -1.99 3.74 -23.21
CA GLU A 26 -1.42 3.50 -24.52
C GLU A 26 -0.01 4.09 -24.69
N GLY A 27 0.84 3.91 -23.67
CA GLY A 27 2.20 4.44 -23.64
C GLY A 27 2.34 5.90 -23.18
N SER A 28 1.23 6.57 -22.87
CA SER A 28 1.26 7.98 -22.37
C SER A 28 1.51 8.08 -20.86
N PHE A 29 2.33 7.21 -20.30
CA PHE A 29 2.74 7.16 -18.91
C PHE A 29 4.26 7.22 -18.77
N CYS A 30 4.76 7.95 -17.77
CA CYS A 30 6.18 8.04 -17.43
C CYS A 30 6.38 7.95 -15.92
N PHE A 31 7.35 7.16 -15.50
CA PHE A 31 7.84 7.12 -14.13
C PHE A 31 9.17 7.86 -14.04
N LEU A 32 9.25 8.89 -13.20
CA LEU A 32 10.48 9.65 -12.93
C LEU A 32 11.10 9.16 -11.63
N GLN A 33 12.21 8.47 -11.74
CA GLN A 33 13.04 8.09 -10.60
C GLN A 33 14.03 9.21 -10.28
N THR A 34 14.00 9.70 -9.03
CA THR A 34 14.81 10.86 -8.62
C THR A 34 16.10 10.51 -7.91
N GLN A 35 16.27 9.27 -7.48
CA GLN A 35 17.44 8.79 -6.75
C GLN A 35 17.85 7.39 -7.21
N PRO A 36 19.16 7.05 -7.19
CA PRO A 36 19.59 5.67 -7.41
C PRO A 36 19.09 4.76 -6.27
N MET A 37 18.81 3.51 -6.59
CA MET A 37 18.42 2.51 -5.58
C MET A 37 19.58 2.28 -4.60
N GLU A 38 19.29 2.25 -3.31
CA GLU A 38 20.26 1.96 -2.26
C GLU A 38 20.77 0.51 -2.38
N GLU A 39 22.07 0.28 -2.20
CA GLU A 39 22.71 -1.04 -2.35
C GLU A 39 22.09 -2.11 -1.43
N GLU A 40 21.70 -1.74 -0.20
CA GLU A 40 21.05 -2.67 0.72
C GLU A 40 19.69 -3.14 0.19
N ARG A 41 18.93 -2.26 -0.44
CA ARG A 41 17.64 -2.60 -1.05
C ARG A 41 17.81 -3.50 -2.28
N VAL A 42 18.86 -3.25 -3.07
CA VAL A 42 19.23 -4.12 -4.20
C VAL A 42 19.55 -5.53 -3.70
N LYS A 43 20.34 -5.66 -2.62
CA LYS A 43 20.65 -6.96 -1.98
C LYS A 43 19.40 -7.67 -1.44
N MET A 44 18.37 -6.93 -1.05
CA MET A 44 17.06 -7.47 -0.62
C MET A 44 16.10 -7.79 -1.78
N GLY A 45 16.55 -7.68 -3.03
CA GLY A 45 15.72 -7.99 -4.20
C GLY A 45 14.72 -6.90 -4.61
N TRP A 46 14.94 -5.64 -4.19
CA TRP A 46 14.03 -4.53 -4.51
C TRP A 46 14.18 -3.97 -5.91
N GLN A 47 15.22 -4.37 -6.64
CA GLN A 47 15.45 -3.89 -8.00
C GLN A 47 14.34 -4.39 -8.92
N ALA A 48 13.61 -3.48 -9.55
CA ALA A 48 12.66 -3.80 -10.59
C ALA A 48 13.38 -3.94 -11.95
N GLU A 49 12.79 -4.73 -12.85
CA GLU A 49 13.25 -4.82 -14.23
C GLU A 49 13.11 -3.48 -14.95
N GLU A 50 13.98 -3.25 -15.93
CA GLU A 50 13.88 -2.07 -16.79
C GLU A 50 12.53 -2.02 -17.51
N ARG A 51 11.96 -0.84 -17.58
CA ARG A 51 10.70 -0.57 -18.27
C ARG A 51 10.82 0.62 -19.24
N PRO A 52 10.15 0.59 -20.37
CA PRO A 52 10.25 1.65 -21.38
C PRO A 52 9.74 3.01 -20.89
N TYR A 53 8.95 3.04 -19.84
CA TYR A 53 8.38 4.26 -19.26
C TYR A 53 9.19 4.82 -18.08
N VAL A 54 10.26 4.16 -17.62
CA VAL A 54 11.08 4.63 -16.50
C VAL A 54 12.19 5.56 -16.98
N ARG A 55 12.29 6.74 -16.38
CA ARG A 55 13.32 7.73 -16.63
C ARG A 55 14.05 8.07 -15.34
N TYR A 56 15.36 8.25 -15.44
CA TYR A 56 16.23 8.57 -14.32
C TYR A 56 16.63 10.04 -14.39
N VAL A 57 16.29 10.82 -13.36
CA VAL A 57 16.70 12.23 -13.26
C VAL A 57 18.19 12.30 -12.93
N GLN A 58 18.95 13.05 -13.74
CA GLN A 58 20.36 13.26 -13.56
C GLN A 58 20.64 14.54 -12.75
N PRO A 59 21.82 14.66 -12.11
CA PRO A 59 22.19 15.86 -11.34
C PRO A 59 22.19 17.16 -12.13
N ASP A 60 22.40 17.09 -13.44
CA ASP A 60 22.37 18.23 -14.37
C ASP A 60 20.95 18.63 -14.81
N GLY A 61 19.93 17.90 -14.34
CA GLY A 61 18.53 18.14 -14.68
C GLY A 61 18.05 17.50 -15.98
N THR A 62 18.90 16.71 -16.64
CA THR A 62 18.50 15.86 -17.77
C THR A 62 17.84 14.58 -17.30
N THR A 63 17.26 13.80 -18.21
CA THR A 63 16.76 12.45 -17.92
C THR A 63 17.40 11.42 -18.84
N THR A 64 17.58 10.19 -18.33
CA THR A 64 18.08 9.04 -19.09
C THR A 64 17.07 7.88 -18.98
N GLY A 65 17.13 6.94 -19.94
CA GLY A 65 16.20 5.80 -19.98
C GLY A 65 14.84 6.13 -20.64
N GLY A 66 13.97 5.15 -20.73
CA GLY A 66 12.65 5.26 -21.36
C GLY A 66 12.67 5.17 -22.90
N SER A 67 11.49 4.98 -23.50
CA SER A 67 11.34 4.95 -24.96
C SER A 67 11.25 6.37 -25.54
N GLU A 68 11.80 6.55 -26.75
CA GLU A 68 11.71 7.82 -27.52
C GLU A 68 10.26 8.23 -27.83
N ALA A 69 9.35 7.28 -27.85
CA ALA A 69 7.93 7.52 -28.17
C ALA A 69 7.22 8.47 -27.18
N PHE A 70 7.73 8.58 -25.94
CA PHE A 70 7.19 9.49 -24.93
C PHE A 70 7.62 10.96 -25.18
N MET A 71 8.68 11.17 -25.94
CA MET A 71 9.30 12.47 -26.22
C MET A 71 8.55 13.31 -27.28
N GLY A 72 7.31 13.09 -27.53
CA GLY A 72 6.53 13.75 -28.58
C GLY A 72 6.77 15.25 -28.80
N ARG A 73 7.88 15.62 -29.39
CA ARG A 73 8.58 16.83 -29.84
C ARG A 73 9.87 17.04 -29.03
N ASN A 74 11.00 17.01 -29.71
CA ASN A 74 12.27 17.44 -29.15
C ASN A 74 12.09 18.81 -28.48
N PRO A 75 12.35 18.94 -27.17
CA PRO A 75 12.49 20.27 -26.59
C PRO A 75 13.65 20.96 -27.29
N GLY A 76 13.49 22.23 -27.68
CA GLY A 76 14.56 23.01 -28.29
C GLY A 76 15.79 23.02 -27.36
N GLU A 77 16.97 23.31 -27.92
CA GLU A 77 18.25 23.28 -27.19
C GLU A 77 18.27 24.05 -25.84
N GLU A 78 17.38 25.05 -25.64
CA GLU A 78 17.23 25.80 -24.41
C GLU A 78 16.63 25.02 -23.22
N THR A 79 16.01 23.86 -23.44
CA THR A 79 15.33 23.07 -22.39
C THR A 79 16.11 21.84 -21.95
N ALA A 80 17.26 21.56 -22.51
CA ALA A 80 18.06 20.35 -22.24
C ALA A 80 18.43 20.17 -20.76
N GLY A 81 18.61 21.23 -19.98
CA GLY A 81 18.93 21.17 -18.53
C GLY A 81 17.74 21.03 -17.59
N HIS A 82 16.48 20.95 -18.08
CA HIS A 82 15.28 20.94 -17.24
C HIS A 82 14.18 20.03 -17.80
N GLU A 83 14.53 18.96 -18.46
CA GLU A 83 13.58 18.04 -19.11
C GLU A 83 12.52 17.50 -18.13
N TRP A 84 12.91 17.10 -16.92
CA TRP A 84 12.00 16.61 -15.90
C TRP A 84 10.96 17.67 -15.47
N ARG A 85 11.36 18.95 -15.40
CA ARG A 85 10.44 20.06 -15.10
C ARG A 85 9.41 20.22 -16.20
N HIS A 86 9.85 20.14 -17.45
CA HIS A 86 8.93 20.20 -18.60
C HIS A 86 7.89 19.08 -18.52
N LEU A 87 8.31 17.84 -18.24
CA LEU A 87 7.40 16.71 -18.07
C LEU A 87 6.39 16.97 -16.94
N LEU A 88 6.83 17.47 -15.79
CA LEU A 88 5.92 17.80 -14.67
C LEU A 88 4.94 18.93 -15.00
N LEU A 89 5.38 19.94 -15.73
CA LEU A 89 4.52 21.09 -16.07
C LEU A 89 3.54 20.77 -17.20
N THR A 90 3.92 19.95 -18.16
CA THR A 90 3.08 19.62 -19.31
C THR A 90 2.11 18.48 -19.06
N ALA A 91 2.48 17.50 -18.24
CA ALA A 91 1.62 16.36 -17.92
C ALA A 91 0.22 16.80 -17.44
N ASP A 92 -0.81 16.06 -17.86
CA ASP A 92 -2.18 16.28 -17.40
C ASP A 92 -2.33 15.93 -15.92
N VAL A 93 -1.77 14.80 -15.50
CA VAL A 93 -1.80 14.30 -14.11
C VAL A 93 -0.38 13.99 -13.64
N VAL A 94 -0.06 14.39 -12.40
CA VAL A 94 1.17 14.00 -11.72
C VAL A 94 0.85 13.28 -10.42
N ILE A 95 1.42 12.09 -10.23
CA ILE A 95 1.44 11.34 -8.97
C ILE A 95 2.82 11.59 -8.33
N PHE A 96 2.82 12.10 -7.10
CA PHE A 96 4.03 12.44 -6.36
C PHE A 96 4.13 11.57 -5.12
N GLY A 97 5.04 10.58 -5.15
CA GLY A 97 5.18 9.60 -4.09
C GLY A 97 6.64 9.32 -3.72
N GLY A 98 6.91 9.14 -2.42
CA GLY A 98 8.21 8.75 -1.92
C GLY A 98 9.35 9.76 -2.12
N CYS A 99 9.06 10.99 -2.52
CA CYS A 99 10.04 12.05 -2.73
C CYS A 99 9.78 13.20 -1.76
N ASP A 100 10.80 13.60 -1.01
CA ASP A 100 10.70 14.67 0.00
C ASP A 100 11.00 16.06 -0.57
N ASP A 101 11.54 16.15 -1.79
CA ASP A 101 11.89 17.42 -2.43
C ASP A 101 10.68 18.07 -3.10
N GLU A 102 10.10 19.05 -2.44
CA GLU A 102 8.99 19.88 -2.96
C GLU A 102 9.36 20.66 -4.23
N SER A 103 10.64 20.79 -4.61
CA SER A 103 11.05 21.48 -5.83
C SER A 103 10.48 20.81 -7.07
N TYR A 104 10.31 19.49 -7.07
CA TYR A 104 9.75 18.72 -8.19
C TYR A 104 8.30 19.08 -8.52
N ILE A 105 7.53 19.62 -7.55
CA ILE A 105 6.11 19.90 -7.72
C ILE A 105 5.76 21.38 -7.52
N ARG A 106 6.69 22.20 -7.01
CA ARG A 106 6.41 23.58 -6.62
C ARG A 106 5.87 24.42 -7.78
N GLU A 107 6.50 24.34 -8.93
CA GLU A 107 6.08 25.10 -10.12
C GLU A 107 4.70 24.65 -10.62
N ARG A 108 4.43 23.34 -10.58
CA ARG A 108 3.13 22.80 -10.95
C ARG A 108 2.02 23.25 -9.99
N LEU A 109 2.29 23.27 -8.69
CA LEU A 109 1.37 23.81 -7.69
C LEU A 109 1.12 25.31 -7.90
N ALA A 110 2.18 26.07 -8.22
CA ALA A 110 2.05 27.49 -8.54
C ALA A 110 1.20 27.73 -9.80
N ALA A 111 1.26 26.84 -10.78
CA ALA A 111 0.41 26.86 -11.97
C ALA A 111 -1.03 26.36 -11.72
N GLY A 112 -1.38 25.99 -10.48
CA GLY A 112 -2.72 25.49 -10.12
C GLY A 112 -3.08 24.13 -10.72
N LYS A 113 -2.13 23.40 -11.31
CA LYS A 113 -2.39 22.09 -11.91
C LYS A 113 -2.58 20.99 -10.86
N PRO A 114 -3.42 19.97 -11.13
CA PRO A 114 -3.72 18.94 -10.16
C PRO A 114 -2.50 18.04 -9.89
N ILE A 115 -2.38 17.62 -8.64
CA ILE A 115 -1.35 16.70 -8.16
C ILE A 115 -2.00 15.67 -7.26
N PHE A 116 -1.61 14.41 -7.42
CA PHE A 116 -1.89 13.35 -6.47
C PHE A 116 -0.62 13.09 -5.64
N ARG A 117 -0.65 13.34 -4.35
CA ARG A 117 0.36 12.84 -3.43
C ARG A 117 0.07 11.40 -3.08
N TYR A 118 1.09 10.58 -2.99
CA TYR A 118 0.98 9.16 -2.67
C TYR A 118 2.00 8.79 -1.60
N ASN A 119 1.55 8.48 -0.39
CA ASN A 119 2.43 8.13 0.71
C ASN A 119 1.71 7.32 1.78
N GLU A 120 2.51 6.67 2.63
CA GLU A 120 2.10 6.01 3.86
C GLU A 120 1.88 7.03 4.98
N ARG A 121 1.50 6.54 6.17
CA ARG A 121 1.23 7.35 7.35
C ARG A 121 2.43 8.21 7.79
N LEU A 122 2.12 9.41 8.29
CA LEU A 122 3.12 10.39 8.68
C LEU A 122 3.72 10.13 10.08
N TYR A 123 2.94 9.50 10.95
CA TYR A 123 3.26 9.38 12.38
C TYR A 123 3.49 7.92 12.81
N LYS A 124 4.33 7.18 12.07
CA LYS A 124 4.70 5.78 12.39
C LYS A 124 5.26 5.62 13.81
N ALA A 125 6.04 6.60 14.27
CA ALA A 125 6.64 6.61 15.61
C ALA A 125 5.73 7.21 16.71
N GLY A 126 4.45 7.46 16.39
CA GLY A 126 3.47 8.03 17.30
C GLY A 126 3.09 9.47 16.96
N GLN A 127 1.84 9.82 17.29
CA GLN A 127 1.22 11.10 16.93
C GLN A 127 1.69 12.29 17.80
N TRP A 128 2.46 12.06 18.86
CA TRP A 128 3.00 13.13 19.73
C TRP A 128 3.82 14.16 18.94
N LYS A 129 4.44 13.78 17.81
CA LYS A 129 5.16 14.70 16.92
C LYS A 129 4.23 15.71 16.25
N ALA A 130 2.94 15.42 16.13
CA ALA A 130 1.96 16.33 15.56
C ALA A 130 1.72 17.57 16.44
N ILE A 131 1.87 17.43 17.77
CA ILE A 131 1.62 18.51 18.74
C ILE A 131 2.85 19.38 19.02
N SER A 132 4.05 18.98 18.57
CA SER A 132 5.24 19.80 18.74
C SER A 132 5.21 21.02 17.81
N PRO A 133 5.57 22.25 18.29
CA PRO A 133 5.55 23.44 17.44
C PRO A 133 6.39 23.32 16.18
N ARG A 134 7.55 22.65 16.29
CA ARG A 134 8.44 22.38 15.17
C ARG A 134 7.82 21.39 14.17
N GLY A 135 7.20 20.33 14.66
CA GLY A 135 6.51 19.32 13.85
C GLY A 135 5.30 19.93 13.13
N LEU A 136 4.49 20.74 13.82
CA LEU A 136 3.37 21.44 13.23
C LEU A 136 3.79 22.42 12.13
N LEU A 137 4.86 23.20 12.34
CA LEU A 137 5.37 24.12 11.33
C LEU A 137 5.87 23.37 10.09
N GLN A 138 6.57 22.24 10.28
CA GLN A 138 7.03 21.41 9.18
C GLN A 138 5.84 20.85 8.40
N LYS A 139 4.86 20.25 9.09
CA LYS A 139 3.68 19.68 8.46
C LYS A 139 2.77 20.73 7.80
N TYR A 140 2.74 21.95 8.34
CA TYR A 140 2.10 23.07 7.65
C TYR A 140 2.78 23.35 6.30
N LYS A 141 4.12 23.41 6.28
CA LYS A 141 4.88 23.66 5.05
C LYS A 141 4.72 22.51 4.03
N ASP A 142 4.69 21.26 4.50
CA ASP A 142 4.66 20.09 3.62
C ASP A 142 3.25 19.77 3.12
N HIS A 143 2.21 20.04 3.91
CA HIS A 143 0.86 19.57 3.63
C HIS A 143 -0.22 20.63 3.79
N THR A 144 -0.37 21.22 4.98
CA THR A 144 -1.55 22.05 5.32
C THR A 144 -1.67 23.30 4.46
N ARG A 145 -0.56 23.94 4.06
CA ARG A 145 -0.55 25.11 3.17
C ARG A 145 -1.23 24.85 1.83
N TYR A 146 -1.24 23.59 1.37
CA TYR A 146 -1.87 23.18 0.11
C TYR A 146 -3.34 22.79 0.28
N ARG A 147 -3.93 23.03 1.45
CA ARG A 147 -5.31 22.65 1.76
C ARG A 147 -6.34 23.12 0.72
N LYS A 148 -6.15 24.29 0.14
CA LYS A 148 -7.06 24.86 -0.89
C LYS A 148 -6.62 24.56 -2.32
N ALA A 149 -5.37 24.16 -2.52
CA ALA A 149 -4.83 23.85 -3.85
C ALA A 149 -5.40 22.53 -4.41
N PRO A 150 -5.33 22.29 -5.73
CA PRO A 150 -5.77 21.06 -6.35
C PRO A 150 -4.78 19.89 -6.08
N VAL A 151 -4.56 19.61 -4.80
CA VAL A 151 -3.71 18.55 -4.31
C VAL A 151 -4.60 17.50 -3.65
N TYR A 152 -4.56 16.28 -4.19
CA TYR A 152 -5.27 15.11 -3.70
C TYR A 152 -4.28 14.15 -3.07
N PHE A 153 -4.72 13.33 -2.15
CA PHE A 153 -3.84 12.41 -1.44
C PHE A 153 -4.31 10.96 -1.62
N LEU A 154 -3.51 10.17 -2.33
CA LEU A 154 -3.67 8.73 -2.43
C LEU A 154 -3.09 8.10 -1.15
N CYS A 155 -3.96 7.75 -0.23
CA CYS A 155 -3.58 7.25 1.09
C CYS A 155 -3.14 5.79 1.00
N ALA A 156 -1.84 5.52 1.19
CA ALA A 156 -1.32 4.16 1.28
C ALA A 156 -1.44 3.64 2.73
N GLY A 157 -2.67 3.32 3.13
CA GLY A 157 -2.99 2.76 4.44
C GLY A 157 -4.14 3.45 5.16
N ALA A 158 -4.88 2.66 5.95
CA ALA A 158 -6.11 3.07 6.62
C ALA A 158 -5.91 4.21 7.64
N TYR A 159 -4.72 4.35 8.18
CA TYR A 159 -4.39 5.37 9.19
C TYR A 159 -3.83 6.68 8.61
N VAL A 160 -3.57 6.74 7.31
CA VAL A 160 -3.09 7.98 6.64
C VAL A 160 -4.10 9.12 6.76
N PRO A 161 -5.42 8.91 6.53
CA PRO A 161 -6.41 9.96 6.70
C PRO A 161 -6.49 10.51 8.12
N CYS A 162 -6.30 9.67 9.13
CA CYS A 162 -6.26 10.10 10.53
C CYS A 162 -5.07 11.01 10.79
N ASP A 163 -3.87 10.62 10.34
CA ASP A 163 -2.66 11.42 10.51
C ASP A 163 -2.78 12.79 9.79
N LEU A 164 -3.34 12.82 8.59
CA LEU A 164 -3.59 14.05 7.83
C LEU A 164 -4.72 14.89 8.45
N GLY A 165 -5.72 14.25 9.05
CA GLY A 165 -6.82 14.88 9.77
C GLY A 165 -6.34 15.71 10.96
N ILE A 166 -5.36 15.22 11.74
CA ILE A 166 -4.77 15.94 12.89
C ILE A 166 -4.24 17.32 12.49
N ILE A 167 -3.66 17.43 11.29
CA ILE A 167 -3.10 18.68 10.77
C ILE A 167 -4.06 19.43 9.83
N HIS A 168 -5.31 18.97 9.73
CA HIS A 168 -6.33 19.54 8.83
C HIS A 168 -5.87 19.69 7.37
N ALA A 169 -5.06 18.76 6.87
CA ALA A 169 -4.62 18.71 5.48
C ALA A 169 -5.65 17.96 4.61
N TYR A 170 -5.77 18.39 3.37
CA TYR A 170 -6.55 17.73 2.29
C TYR A 170 -8.00 17.33 2.64
N PRO A 171 -8.82 18.18 3.27
CA PRO A 171 -10.21 17.85 3.56
C PRO A 171 -10.94 17.49 2.25
N GLU A 172 -11.68 16.37 2.27
CA GLU A 172 -12.43 15.84 1.12
C GLU A 172 -11.59 15.47 -0.11
N LYS A 173 -10.26 15.50 0.02
CA LYS A 173 -9.29 15.18 -1.06
C LYS A 173 -8.38 14.01 -0.72
N MET A 174 -8.68 13.28 0.33
CA MET A 174 -8.00 12.03 0.71
C MET A 174 -8.73 10.86 0.06
N LEU A 175 -7.98 10.00 -0.62
CA LEU A 175 -8.51 8.91 -1.43
C LEU A 175 -7.93 7.59 -0.92
N ARG A 176 -8.78 6.56 -0.80
CA ARG A 176 -8.34 5.22 -0.45
C ARG A 176 -7.45 4.68 -1.57
N PHE A 177 -6.27 4.25 -1.21
CA PHE A 177 -5.31 3.68 -2.13
C PHE A 177 -4.40 2.69 -1.40
N GLY A 178 -3.41 2.07 -2.09
CA GLY A 178 -2.52 1.11 -1.45
C GLY A 178 -1.31 0.80 -2.33
N TYR A 179 -0.57 -0.23 -1.94
CA TYR A 179 0.38 -0.89 -2.82
C TYR A 179 -0.30 -2.05 -3.52
N PHE A 180 0.11 -2.30 -4.75
CA PHE A 180 -0.46 -3.33 -5.60
C PHE A 180 0.67 -4.21 -6.15
N PRO A 181 1.27 -5.07 -5.31
CA PRO A 181 2.28 -6.02 -5.78
C PRO A 181 1.67 -6.96 -6.83
N GLU A 182 2.51 -7.76 -7.46
CA GLU A 182 2.08 -8.72 -8.46
C GLU A 182 0.94 -9.61 -7.95
N THR A 183 -0.13 -9.65 -8.71
CA THR A 183 -1.25 -10.56 -8.50
C THR A 183 -1.04 -11.79 -9.37
N ARG A 184 -0.72 -12.93 -8.74
CA ARG A 184 -0.56 -14.20 -9.46
C ARG A 184 -1.91 -14.76 -9.85
N GLU A 185 -2.00 -15.23 -11.10
CA GLU A 185 -3.13 -15.99 -11.58
C GLU A 185 -2.89 -17.49 -11.32
N TYR A 186 -3.92 -18.17 -10.86
CA TYR A 186 -3.88 -19.59 -10.51
C TYR A 186 -4.88 -20.38 -11.33
N ALA A 187 -4.54 -21.62 -11.65
CA ALA A 187 -5.48 -22.55 -12.26
C ALA A 187 -6.65 -22.88 -11.30
N PRO A 188 -7.80 -23.32 -11.81
CA PRO A 188 -8.91 -23.71 -10.96
C PRO A 188 -8.51 -24.76 -9.89
N GLY A 189 -8.81 -24.45 -8.63
CA GLY A 189 -8.43 -25.28 -7.49
C GLY A 189 -7.03 -25.02 -6.92
N GLU A 190 -6.21 -24.19 -7.56
CA GLU A 190 -4.94 -23.73 -7.03
C GLU A 190 -5.09 -22.37 -6.33
N PRO A 191 -4.23 -22.03 -5.35
CA PRO A 191 -3.16 -22.86 -4.76
C PRO A 191 -3.67 -23.89 -3.73
N PHE A 192 -4.97 -24.01 -3.50
CA PHE A 192 -5.55 -24.80 -2.41
C PHE A 192 -5.18 -26.29 -2.44
N SER A 193 -4.91 -26.84 -3.62
CA SER A 193 -4.41 -28.23 -3.75
C SER A 193 -2.97 -28.43 -3.23
N ARG A 194 -2.22 -27.34 -3.05
CA ARG A 194 -0.84 -27.37 -2.52
C ARG A 194 -0.77 -27.11 -1.02
N LYS A 195 -1.87 -26.65 -0.39
CA LYS A 195 -1.90 -26.31 1.02
C LYS A 195 -1.60 -27.55 1.88
N LYS A 196 -0.68 -27.39 2.82
CA LYS A 196 -0.30 -28.43 3.78
C LYS A 196 -1.14 -28.25 5.04
N LYS A 197 -1.83 -29.32 5.45
CA LYS A 197 -2.72 -29.29 6.62
C LYS A 197 -1.99 -28.82 7.88
N GLY A 198 -2.57 -27.83 8.57
CA GLY A 198 -2.02 -27.26 9.80
C GLY A 198 -0.79 -26.38 9.60
N SER A 199 -0.46 -26.01 8.35
CA SER A 199 0.70 -25.14 8.05
C SER A 199 0.39 -23.67 8.33
N ILE A 200 1.25 -23.05 9.12
CA ILE A 200 1.19 -21.62 9.47
C ILE A 200 2.50 -20.97 9.01
N LEU A 201 2.41 -19.84 8.35
CA LEU A 201 3.55 -19.08 7.88
C LEU A 201 3.59 -17.67 8.50
N TRP A 202 4.78 -17.26 8.88
CA TRP A 202 5.14 -15.88 9.17
C TRP A 202 6.41 -15.54 8.38
N ALA A 203 6.40 -14.41 7.65
CA ALA A 203 7.56 -13.98 6.87
C ALA A 203 7.78 -12.49 7.02
N ALA A 204 8.83 -12.12 7.76
CA ALA A 204 9.22 -10.74 8.00
C ALA A 204 10.65 -10.69 8.55
N ARG A 205 11.21 -9.46 8.68
CA ARG A 205 12.43 -9.26 9.45
C ARG A 205 12.15 -9.48 10.95
N MET A 206 13.04 -10.14 11.66
CA MET A 206 12.95 -10.32 13.12
C MET A 206 13.46 -9.06 13.82
N ILE A 207 12.59 -8.05 13.89
CA ILE A 207 12.85 -6.73 14.50
C ILE A 207 11.68 -6.34 15.40
N ASP A 208 11.91 -5.42 16.32
CA ASP A 208 10.98 -4.97 17.36
C ASP A 208 9.52 -4.83 16.89
N TRP A 209 9.27 -4.00 15.91
CA TRP A 209 7.90 -3.68 15.46
C TRP A 209 7.23 -4.73 14.55
N LYS A 210 7.90 -5.86 14.29
CA LYS A 210 7.33 -7.04 13.61
C LYS A 210 6.84 -8.10 14.58
N HIS A 211 7.19 -7.97 15.86
CA HIS A 211 6.75 -8.84 16.96
C HIS A 211 6.87 -10.35 16.66
N PRO A 212 8.07 -10.86 16.28
CA PRO A 212 8.28 -12.29 16.03
C PRO A 212 8.03 -13.16 17.28
N GLU A 213 8.18 -12.60 18.48
CA GLU A 213 7.92 -13.27 19.75
C GLU A 213 6.45 -13.72 19.91
N LEU A 214 5.49 -12.98 19.33
CA LEU A 214 4.07 -13.35 19.35
C LEU A 214 3.82 -14.68 18.61
N VAL A 215 4.60 -14.95 17.56
CA VAL A 215 4.49 -16.19 16.80
C VAL A 215 4.94 -17.39 17.62
N VAL A 216 6.07 -17.25 18.36
CA VAL A 216 6.60 -18.29 19.25
C VAL A 216 5.64 -18.56 20.42
N LYS A 217 5.09 -17.52 21.03
CA LYS A 217 4.09 -17.64 22.07
C LYS A 217 2.80 -18.29 21.57
N THR A 218 2.40 -17.98 20.33
CA THR A 218 1.25 -18.66 19.67
C THR A 218 1.54 -20.14 19.53
N ALA A 219 2.75 -20.54 19.13
CA ALA A 219 3.10 -21.97 19.07
C ALA A 219 3.00 -22.67 20.43
N ALA A 220 3.42 -21.99 21.50
CA ALA A 220 3.31 -22.51 22.88
C ALA A 220 1.85 -22.68 23.31
N TYR A 221 1.03 -21.67 23.06
CA TYR A 221 -0.42 -21.76 23.31
C TYR A 221 -1.07 -22.92 22.56
N LEU A 222 -0.83 -23.05 21.26
CA LEU A 222 -1.38 -24.11 20.43
C LEU A 222 -0.94 -25.50 20.91
N LYS A 223 0.34 -25.66 21.27
CA LYS A 223 0.89 -26.92 21.78
C LYS A 223 0.19 -27.35 23.07
N GLU A 224 -0.23 -26.44 23.91
CA GLU A 224 -0.94 -26.71 25.14
C GLU A 224 -2.43 -26.96 24.90
N HIS A 225 -3.11 -26.08 24.16
CA HIS A 225 -4.58 -26.09 24.02
C HIS A 225 -5.12 -27.09 23.02
N LEU A 226 -4.32 -27.53 22.03
CA LEU A 226 -4.75 -28.52 21.06
C LEU A 226 -4.50 -29.98 21.48
N LYS A 227 -3.90 -30.22 22.67
CA LYS A 227 -3.63 -31.58 23.18
C LYS A 227 -4.87 -32.32 23.66
N ASP A 228 -5.88 -31.61 24.13
CA ASP A 228 -7.04 -32.21 24.80
C ASP A 228 -8.16 -32.65 23.82
N HIS A 229 -7.92 -32.53 22.51
CA HIS A 229 -8.83 -33.03 21.50
C HIS A 229 -8.71 -34.54 21.33
N GLN A 230 -9.82 -35.24 21.03
CA GLN A 230 -9.84 -36.68 20.84
C GLN A 230 -8.91 -37.19 19.72
N GLU A 231 -8.61 -36.27 18.76
CA GLU A 231 -7.59 -36.46 17.73
C GLU A 231 -6.61 -35.27 17.82
N GLU A 232 -5.30 -35.56 17.77
CA GLU A 232 -4.26 -34.56 17.76
C GLU A 232 -4.42 -33.69 16.50
N ILE A 233 -4.63 -32.37 16.69
CA ILE A 233 -4.68 -31.42 15.60
C ILE A 233 -3.25 -31.05 15.23
N PRO A 234 -2.76 -31.48 14.04
CA PRO A 234 -1.38 -31.19 13.66
C PRO A 234 -1.25 -29.71 13.28
N PHE A 235 -0.18 -29.08 13.77
CA PHE A 235 0.23 -27.76 13.28
C PHE A 235 1.74 -27.65 13.19
N HIS A 236 2.20 -26.79 12.30
CA HIS A 236 3.61 -26.43 12.18
C HIS A 236 3.74 -24.99 11.69
N ILE A 237 4.61 -24.22 12.34
CA ILE A 237 4.87 -22.83 12.00
C ILE A 237 6.20 -22.73 11.26
N THR A 238 6.20 -22.09 10.10
CA THR A 238 7.43 -21.70 9.39
C THR A 238 7.65 -20.21 9.57
N MET A 239 8.80 -19.83 10.11
CA MET A 239 9.23 -18.45 10.24
C MET A 239 10.34 -18.18 9.21
N ILE A 240 10.06 -17.24 8.28
CA ILE A 240 11.00 -16.82 7.23
C ILE A 240 11.50 -15.41 7.54
N GLY A 241 12.80 -15.23 7.53
CA GLY A 241 13.49 -13.98 7.76
C GLY A 241 14.55 -14.11 8.84
N GLY A 242 15.19 -13.00 9.14
CA GLY A 242 16.20 -12.87 10.18
C GLY A 242 16.23 -11.40 10.65
N GLY A 243 17.08 -11.09 11.59
CA GLY A 243 17.21 -9.74 12.11
C GLY A 243 17.81 -9.68 13.50
N GLU A 244 17.77 -8.51 14.10
CA GLU A 244 18.39 -8.23 15.41
C GLU A 244 17.80 -9.02 16.57
N LEU A 245 16.55 -9.51 16.44
CA LEU A 245 15.88 -10.32 17.48
C LEU A 245 15.96 -11.83 17.21
N GLU A 246 16.71 -12.29 16.22
CA GLU A 246 16.75 -13.70 15.83
C GLU A 246 17.20 -14.62 16.97
N GLU A 247 18.29 -14.25 17.68
CA GLU A 247 18.80 -15.04 18.81
C GLU A 247 17.81 -15.08 19.99
N GLU A 248 17.14 -13.95 20.26
CA GLU A 248 16.12 -13.86 21.32
C GLU A 248 14.90 -14.72 21.01
N VAL A 249 14.48 -14.73 19.76
CA VAL A 249 13.32 -15.52 19.29
C VAL A 249 13.63 -17.02 19.33
N HIS A 250 14.83 -17.42 18.97
CA HIS A 250 15.29 -18.81 19.10
C HIS A 250 15.32 -19.25 20.57
N SER A 251 15.91 -18.43 21.44
CA SER A 251 15.99 -18.70 22.89
C SER A 251 14.60 -18.82 23.52
N LEU A 252 13.65 -17.96 23.10
CA LEU A 252 12.26 -18.02 23.56
C LEU A 252 11.58 -19.34 23.13
N ALA A 253 11.86 -19.81 21.91
CA ALA A 253 11.30 -21.09 21.43
C ALA A 253 11.84 -22.29 22.22
N GLU A 254 13.12 -22.26 22.64
CA GLU A 254 13.71 -23.25 23.53
C GLU A 254 13.11 -23.20 24.94
N GLU A 255 12.99 -21.99 25.51
CA GLU A 255 12.42 -21.77 26.84
C GLU A 255 10.98 -22.28 26.93
N LEU A 256 10.16 -21.97 25.90
CA LEU A 256 8.77 -22.42 25.84
C LEU A 256 8.62 -23.88 25.34
N GLY A 257 9.70 -24.53 24.97
CA GLY A 257 9.73 -25.95 24.55
C GLY A 257 8.94 -26.22 23.27
N VAL A 258 9.00 -25.29 22.29
CA VAL A 258 8.23 -25.36 21.01
C VAL A 258 9.12 -25.47 19.78
N THR A 259 10.38 -25.75 19.92
CA THR A 259 11.33 -25.91 18.80
C THR A 259 10.93 -27.00 17.82
N ASP A 260 10.20 -28.02 18.29
CA ASP A 260 9.64 -29.10 17.45
C ASP A 260 8.43 -28.63 16.60
N LYS A 261 7.83 -27.52 16.91
CA LYS A 261 6.65 -26.94 16.22
C LYS A 261 7.01 -25.78 15.31
N ILE A 262 8.27 -25.30 15.32
CA ILE A 262 8.70 -24.14 14.55
C ILE A 262 9.90 -24.50 13.67
N THR A 263 9.85 -24.12 12.40
CA THR A 263 11.00 -24.08 11.51
C THR A 263 11.45 -22.65 11.28
N PHE A 264 12.66 -22.32 11.71
CA PHE A 264 13.33 -21.07 11.38
C PHE A 264 14.06 -21.25 10.03
N ALA A 265 13.48 -20.71 8.97
CA ALA A 265 13.96 -20.95 7.61
C ALA A 265 15.04 -19.95 7.16
N GLY A 266 15.35 -18.94 7.99
CA GLY A 266 16.28 -17.86 7.64
C GLY A 266 15.77 -17.00 6.49
N PHE A 267 16.66 -16.22 5.89
CA PHE A 267 16.31 -15.38 4.75
C PHE A 267 15.96 -16.22 3.52
N ARG A 268 14.92 -15.80 2.79
CA ARG A 268 14.47 -16.39 1.53
C ARG A 268 14.22 -15.31 0.48
N SER A 269 14.34 -15.67 -0.79
CA SER A 269 13.96 -14.80 -1.90
C SER A 269 12.46 -14.52 -1.93
N PRO A 270 12.00 -13.42 -2.54
CA PRO A 270 10.56 -13.15 -2.70
C PRO A 270 9.79 -14.31 -3.34
N GLU A 271 10.38 -14.99 -4.31
CA GLU A 271 9.78 -16.17 -4.96
C GLU A 271 9.60 -17.34 -3.99
N GLU A 272 10.61 -17.64 -3.16
CA GLU A 272 10.52 -18.68 -2.15
C GLU A 272 9.49 -18.35 -1.06
N VAL A 273 9.36 -17.06 -0.68
CA VAL A 273 8.33 -16.61 0.27
C VAL A 273 6.93 -16.80 -0.34
N ARG A 274 6.73 -16.43 -1.61
CA ARG A 274 5.46 -16.67 -2.32
C ARG A 274 5.12 -18.14 -2.42
N ALA A 275 6.10 -19.01 -2.73
CA ALA A 275 5.90 -20.44 -2.75
C ALA A 275 5.51 -21.00 -1.37
N ALA A 276 6.13 -20.51 -0.30
CA ALA A 276 5.75 -20.86 1.07
C ALA A 276 4.32 -20.41 1.42
N MET A 277 3.89 -19.22 0.97
CA MET A 277 2.52 -18.76 1.12
C MET A 277 1.52 -19.66 0.39
N GLU A 278 1.86 -20.14 -0.82
CA GLU A 278 1.03 -21.05 -1.62
C GLU A 278 0.84 -22.42 -0.94
N GLU A 279 1.80 -22.84 -0.12
CA GLU A 279 1.77 -24.10 0.63
C GLU A 279 1.14 -23.97 2.03
N SER A 280 0.96 -22.75 2.56
CA SER A 280 0.52 -22.52 3.92
C SER A 280 -1.00 -22.23 3.99
N GLU A 281 -1.69 -22.83 4.94
CA GLU A 281 -3.13 -22.57 5.18
C GLU A 281 -3.35 -21.23 5.86
N ILE A 282 -2.54 -20.90 6.86
CA ILE A 282 -2.66 -19.66 7.67
C ILE A 282 -1.43 -18.81 7.47
N TYR A 283 -1.63 -17.50 7.38
CA TYR A 283 -0.55 -16.53 7.37
C TYR A 283 -0.71 -15.52 8.49
N LEU A 284 0.33 -15.39 9.34
CA LEU A 284 0.33 -14.48 10.49
C LEU A 284 1.05 -13.17 10.14
N ILE A 285 0.46 -12.05 10.52
CA ILE A 285 1.09 -10.73 10.40
C ILE A 285 0.97 -10.02 11.74
N THR A 286 2.08 -9.97 12.45
CA THR A 286 2.17 -9.47 13.83
C THR A 286 2.72 -8.04 13.95
N SER A 287 2.94 -7.35 12.82
CA SER A 287 3.50 -6.00 12.80
C SER A 287 2.59 -4.98 13.48
N ASP A 288 3.20 -4.03 14.18
CA ASP A 288 2.49 -2.92 14.84
C ASP A 288 2.21 -1.74 13.88
N ARG A 289 1.77 -0.62 14.44
CA ARG A 289 1.47 0.65 13.75
C ARG A 289 2.63 1.25 12.93
N LYS A 290 3.87 0.77 13.07
CA LYS A 290 5.01 1.21 12.26
C LYS A 290 4.96 0.62 10.85
N GLU A 291 4.16 -0.43 10.64
CA GLU A 291 3.88 -0.94 9.29
C GLU A 291 2.99 0.02 8.53
N GLY A 292 3.55 0.67 7.51
CA GLY A 292 2.84 1.69 6.73
C GLY A 292 1.71 1.13 5.91
N TRP A 293 2.00 0.13 5.07
CA TRP A 293 1.04 -0.63 4.28
C TRP A 293 1.02 -2.11 4.68
N GLY A 294 2.14 -2.81 4.50
CA GLY A 294 2.23 -4.25 4.69
C GLY A 294 1.85 -5.02 3.41
N ALA A 295 2.67 -4.91 2.36
CA ALA A 295 2.43 -5.56 1.06
C ALA A 295 2.24 -7.08 1.16
N VAL A 296 2.80 -7.71 2.19
CA VAL A 296 2.61 -9.13 2.47
C VAL A 296 1.13 -9.51 2.72
N VAL A 297 0.26 -8.55 3.11
CA VAL A 297 -1.20 -8.78 3.19
C VAL A 297 -1.75 -9.13 1.80
N ASN A 298 -1.40 -8.32 0.77
CA ASN A 298 -1.80 -8.58 -0.60
C ASN A 298 -1.33 -9.96 -1.08
N GLU A 299 -0.06 -10.27 -0.82
CA GLU A 299 0.60 -11.49 -1.28
C GLU A 299 0.02 -12.74 -0.62
N ALA A 300 -0.15 -12.72 0.69
CA ALA A 300 -0.73 -13.82 1.45
C ALA A 300 -2.20 -14.08 1.07
N MET A 301 -3.01 -13.02 0.96
CA MET A 301 -4.38 -13.11 0.49
C MET A 301 -4.46 -13.64 -0.95
N ASN A 302 -3.61 -13.15 -1.86
CA ASN A 302 -3.56 -13.65 -3.23
C ASN A 302 -3.16 -15.13 -3.30
N SER A 303 -2.27 -15.58 -2.39
CA SER A 303 -1.86 -16.98 -2.28
C SER A 303 -2.91 -17.88 -1.60
N GLY A 304 -4.09 -17.35 -1.27
CA GLY A 304 -5.18 -18.12 -0.67
C GLY A 304 -4.92 -18.54 0.78
N CYS A 305 -4.13 -17.79 1.54
CA CYS A 305 -4.00 -18.00 2.97
C CYS A 305 -5.18 -17.40 3.73
N ALA A 306 -5.63 -18.08 4.79
CA ALA A 306 -6.42 -17.43 5.84
C ALA A 306 -5.48 -16.48 6.61
N VAL A 307 -5.64 -15.18 6.36
CA VAL A 307 -4.75 -14.17 6.96
C VAL A 307 -5.26 -13.77 8.34
N VAL A 308 -4.40 -13.86 9.35
CA VAL A 308 -4.63 -13.34 10.70
C VAL A 308 -3.66 -12.19 10.92
N ALA A 309 -4.17 -10.96 11.00
CA ALA A 309 -3.36 -9.76 10.98
C ALA A 309 -3.73 -8.78 12.10
N ASP A 310 -2.72 -8.08 12.62
CA ASP A 310 -2.97 -6.94 13.49
C ASP A 310 -3.69 -5.82 12.72
N HIS A 311 -4.75 -5.29 13.32
CA HIS A 311 -5.53 -4.23 12.66
C HIS A 311 -4.74 -2.92 12.48
N MET A 312 -3.63 -2.73 13.21
CA MET A 312 -2.78 -1.52 13.11
C MET A 312 -1.95 -1.44 11.83
N ILE A 313 -1.86 -2.53 11.07
CA ILE A 313 -1.19 -2.59 9.77
C ILE A 313 -2.01 -1.79 8.75
N GLY A 314 -1.36 -0.92 7.99
CA GLY A 314 -2.06 0.03 7.10
C GLY A 314 -3.00 -0.60 6.09
N ALA A 315 -2.68 -1.77 5.52
CA ALA A 315 -3.52 -2.49 4.56
C ALA A 315 -4.68 -3.22 5.25
N ALA A 316 -4.46 -3.74 6.45
CA ALA A 316 -5.33 -4.72 7.08
C ALA A 316 -6.78 -4.24 7.23
N PRO A 317 -7.11 -3.03 7.78
CA PRO A 317 -8.50 -2.60 7.92
C PRO A 317 -9.24 -2.34 6.60
N TRP A 318 -8.50 -2.15 5.51
CA TRP A 318 -9.08 -1.90 4.19
C TRP A 318 -9.26 -3.15 3.36
N MET A 319 -8.34 -4.11 3.51
CA MET A 319 -8.35 -5.33 2.71
C MET A 319 -9.08 -6.49 3.40
N ILE A 320 -9.00 -6.56 4.73
CA ILE A 320 -9.58 -7.64 5.51
C ILE A 320 -10.93 -7.19 6.09
N ARG A 321 -11.97 -7.91 5.71
CA ARG A 321 -13.29 -7.89 6.33
C ARG A 321 -13.37 -9.04 7.32
N GLN A 322 -13.55 -8.68 8.61
CA GLN A 322 -13.52 -9.62 9.72
C GLN A 322 -14.39 -10.84 9.48
N ARG A 323 -13.82 -12.04 9.56
CA ARG A 323 -14.48 -13.33 9.36
C ARG A 323 -15.14 -13.52 7.98
N GLU A 324 -14.98 -12.59 7.03
CA GLU A 324 -15.44 -12.76 5.66
C GLU A 324 -14.30 -13.25 4.75
N ASN A 325 -13.14 -12.58 4.80
CA ASN A 325 -11.98 -12.86 3.96
C ASN A 325 -10.64 -12.84 4.72
N GLY A 326 -10.67 -12.95 6.04
CA GLY A 326 -9.53 -12.95 6.94
C GLY A 326 -9.95 -12.54 8.35
N ILE A 327 -8.99 -12.45 9.24
CA ILE A 327 -9.21 -12.14 10.66
C ILE A 327 -8.32 -10.99 11.09
N LEU A 328 -8.90 -10.02 11.78
CA LEU A 328 -8.20 -8.91 12.42
C LEU A 328 -8.20 -9.11 13.94
N TYR A 329 -7.05 -8.96 14.60
CA TYR A 329 -6.96 -8.90 16.03
C TYR A 329 -6.49 -7.50 16.49
N HIS A 330 -6.73 -7.16 17.75
CA HIS A 330 -6.44 -5.84 18.29
C HIS A 330 -4.95 -5.65 18.59
N ASP A 331 -4.46 -4.46 18.40
CA ASP A 331 -3.12 -3.89 18.67
C ASP A 331 -2.29 -4.73 19.66
N GLY A 332 -1.54 -5.70 19.15
CA GLY A 332 -0.70 -6.61 19.95
C GLY A 332 -1.43 -7.55 20.91
N CYS A 333 -2.74 -7.75 20.78
CA CYS A 333 -3.49 -8.64 21.66
C CYS A 333 -3.14 -10.11 21.41
N GLU A 334 -2.19 -10.60 22.21
CA GLU A 334 -1.66 -11.96 22.12
C GLU A 334 -2.76 -13.02 22.26
N GLN A 335 -3.68 -12.85 23.20
CA GLN A 335 -4.77 -13.78 23.44
C GLN A 335 -5.68 -13.94 22.21
N GLN A 336 -6.11 -12.82 21.58
CA GLN A 336 -6.94 -12.89 20.37
C GLN A 336 -6.22 -13.57 19.22
N LEU A 337 -4.94 -13.26 19.00
CA LEU A 337 -4.12 -13.93 17.97
C LEU A 337 -4.13 -15.44 18.19
N GLN A 338 -3.86 -15.88 19.42
CA GLN A 338 -3.78 -17.30 19.80
C GLN A 338 -5.11 -18.01 19.62
N GLU A 339 -6.20 -17.44 20.10
CA GLU A 339 -7.56 -17.97 19.99
C GLU A 339 -8.00 -18.11 18.53
N TYR A 340 -7.79 -17.08 17.70
CA TYR A 340 -8.17 -17.11 16.30
C TYR A 340 -7.38 -18.15 15.49
N VAL A 341 -6.10 -18.31 15.78
CA VAL A 341 -5.29 -19.34 15.12
C VAL A 341 -5.75 -20.74 15.52
N ALA A 342 -6.06 -20.94 16.81
CA ALA A 342 -6.61 -22.21 17.29
C ALA A 342 -7.97 -22.54 16.65
N GLU A 343 -8.89 -21.58 16.54
CA GLU A 343 -10.17 -21.73 15.85
C GLU A 343 -9.99 -22.19 14.40
N LEU A 344 -9.07 -21.57 13.65
CA LEU A 344 -8.82 -21.92 12.24
C LEU A 344 -8.23 -23.33 12.08
N LEU A 345 -7.38 -23.76 13.01
CA LEU A 345 -6.83 -25.12 13.01
C LEU A 345 -7.89 -26.17 13.37
N GLN A 346 -8.88 -25.81 14.21
CA GLN A 346 -9.98 -26.68 14.60
C GLN A 346 -11.06 -26.77 13.52
N ASP A 347 -11.21 -25.72 12.68
CA ASP A 347 -12.15 -25.69 11.56
C ASP A 347 -11.43 -25.47 10.21
N PRO A 348 -10.86 -26.52 9.61
CA PRO A 348 -10.20 -26.42 8.31
C PRO A 348 -11.12 -25.97 7.17
N ALA A 349 -12.44 -26.16 7.29
CA ALA A 349 -13.40 -25.72 6.28
C ALA A 349 -13.53 -24.20 6.31
N GLU A 350 -13.62 -23.60 7.50
CA GLU A 350 -13.63 -22.15 7.67
C GLU A 350 -12.29 -21.53 7.27
N CYS A 351 -11.16 -22.13 7.67
CA CYS A 351 -9.83 -21.70 7.24
C CYS A 351 -9.74 -21.63 5.71
N ARG A 352 -10.16 -22.68 5.03
CA ARG A 352 -10.19 -22.71 3.57
C ARG A 352 -11.14 -21.66 2.98
N ARG A 353 -12.34 -21.52 3.51
CA ARG A 353 -13.32 -20.52 3.06
C ARG A 353 -12.76 -19.10 3.12
N LEU A 354 -12.10 -18.75 4.23
CA LEU A 354 -11.44 -17.45 4.39
C LEU A 354 -10.33 -17.24 3.36
N GLY A 355 -9.50 -18.26 3.12
CA GLY A 355 -8.45 -18.21 2.12
C GLY A 355 -8.99 -18.01 0.68
N GLU A 356 -10.08 -18.70 0.33
CA GLU A 356 -10.76 -18.54 -0.97
C GLU A 356 -11.33 -17.12 -1.13
N ALA A 357 -11.98 -16.59 -0.10
CA ALA A 357 -12.50 -15.22 -0.09
C ALA A 357 -11.38 -14.17 -0.11
N ALA A 358 -10.26 -14.43 0.57
CA ALA A 358 -9.07 -13.59 0.52
C ALA A 358 -8.51 -13.49 -0.90
N GLN A 359 -8.29 -14.63 -1.57
CA GLN A 359 -7.81 -14.67 -2.95
C GLN A 359 -8.74 -13.93 -3.90
N GLN A 360 -10.05 -14.17 -3.79
CA GLN A 360 -11.05 -13.48 -4.61
C GLN A 360 -11.00 -11.97 -4.41
N THR A 361 -10.85 -11.50 -3.17
CA THR A 361 -10.74 -10.07 -2.84
C THR A 361 -9.56 -9.41 -3.57
N VAL A 362 -8.40 -10.05 -3.59
CA VAL A 362 -7.25 -9.49 -4.30
C VAL A 362 -7.49 -9.52 -5.81
N ARG A 363 -7.98 -10.61 -6.36
CA ARG A 363 -8.21 -10.76 -7.80
C ARG A 363 -9.23 -9.76 -8.35
N THR A 364 -10.24 -9.38 -7.59
CA THR A 364 -11.32 -8.51 -8.07
C THR A 364 -11.24 -7.06 -7.60
N GLU A 365 -10.62 -6.82 -6.44
CA GLU A 365 -10.70 -5.54 -5.78
C GLU A 365 -9.32 -4.88 -5.57
N TRP A 366 -8.32 -5.63 -5.06
CA TRP A 366 -7.04 -5.12 -4.60
C TRP A 366 -5.88 -5.55 -5.52
N ASN A 367 -6.01 -5.30 -6.81
CA ASN A 367 -4.97 -5.57 -7.80
C ASN A 367 -4.61 -4.31 -8.60
N ALA A 368 -3.46 -4.36 -9.21
CA ALA A 368 -2.87 -3.26 -9.96
C ALA A 368 -3.76 -2.75 -11.10
N ARG A 369 -4.38 -3.66 -11.86
CA ARG A 369 -5.24 -3.32 -13.00
C ARG A 369 -6.48 -2.55 -12.54
N THR A 370 -7.18 -3.09 -11.55
CA THR A 370 -8.38 -2.44 -10.97
C THR A 370 -8.04 -1.06 -10.39
N ALA A 371 -6.90 -0.93 -9.69
CA ALA A 371 -6.47 0.34 -9.13
C ALA A 371 -6.16 1.38 -10.21
N ALA A 372 -5.46 0.97 -11.28
CA ALA A 372 -5.13 1.84 -12.40
C ALA A 372 -6.38 2.29 -13.16
N GLU A 373 -7.31 1.38 -13.46
CA GLU A 373 -8.58 1.68 -14.11
C GLU A 373 -9.42 2.70 -13.31
N ARG A 374 -9.49 2.52 -12.00
CA ARG A 374 -10.21 3.42 -11.10
C ARG A 374 -9.58 4.79 -11.03
N LEU A 375 -8.25 4.88 -10.93
CA LEU A 375 -7.55 6.15 -10.92
C LEU A 375 -7.72 6.90 -12.25
N VAL A 376 -7.57 6.23 -13.38
CA VAL A 376 -7.78 6.83 -14.71
C VAL A 376 -9.22 7.31 -14.88
N ARG A 377 -10.21 6.50 -14.47
CA ARG A 377 -11.62 6.89 -14.49
C ARG A 377 -11.86 8.13 -13.63
N LEU A 378 -11.35 8.15 -12.39
CA LEU A 378 -11.45 9.32 -11.50
C LEU A 378 -10.89 10.57 -12.17
N CYS A 379 -9.68 10.48 -12.74
CA CYS A 379 -9.06 11.62 -13.41
C CYS A 379 -9.89 12.12 -14.61
N ARG A 380 -10.57 11.23 -15.33
CA ARG A 380 -11.49 11.60 -16.41
C ARG A 380 -12.75 12.28 -15.86
N GLU A 381 -13.36 11.74 -14.84
CA GLU A 381 -14.56 12.31 -14.20
C GLU A 381 -14.29 13.69 -13.56
N MET A 382 -13.07 13.91 -13.06
CA MET A 382 -12.61 15.20 -12.55
C MET A 382 -12.19 16.19 -13.65
N GLY A 383 -12.21 15.77 -14.93
CA GLY A 383 -11.78 16.58 -16.06
C GLY A 383 -10.26 16.78 -16.17
N PHE A 384 -9.47 15.97 -15.46
CA PHE A 384 -8.00 16.02 -15.54
C PHE A 384 -7.45 15.24 -16.74
N LEU A 385 -8.22 14.31 -17.25
CA LEU A 385 -7.90 13.52 -18.46
C LEU A 385 -9.07 13.60 -19.46
N ALA A 386 -8.78 13.57 -20.74
CA ALA A 386 -9.80 13.59 -21.80
C ALA A 386 -10.66 12.30 -21.78
N GLY A 387 -11.91 12.39 -22.24
CA GLY A 387 -12.85 11.27 -22.34
C GLY A 387 -13.79 11.08 -21.16
N GLY A 388 -13.94 12.07 -20.27
CA GLY A 388 -14.97 12.11 -19.23
C GLY A 388 -16.31 12.65 -19.71
N PRO A 389 -17.41 12.41 -18.96
CA PRO A 389 -18.76 12.89 -19.30
C PRO A 389 -18.89 14.41 -19.16
N GLY A 390 -18.31 15.18 -20.00
CA GLY A 390 -18.28 16.66 -20.01
C GLY A 390 -17.25 17.23 -20.99
N THR A 391 -16.44 16.35 -21.58
CA THR A 391 -15.38 16.80 -22.51
C THR A 391 -15.86 17.02 -23.95
N GLU A 392 -17.06 16.60 -24.31
CA GLU A 392 -17.59 16.81 -25.66
C GLU A 392 -17.92 18.27 -26.00
N ASN A 393 -18.02 19.17 -25.00
CA ASN A 393 -18.42 20.56 -25.22
C ASN A 393 -17.28 21.61 -25.03
N ASN A 394 -16.03 21.21 -24.77
CA ASN A 394 -14.93 22.18 -24.53
C ASN A 394 -13.73 22.07 -25.48
N LEU A 395 -13.90 21.45 -26.67
CA LEU A 395 -12.88 21.45 -27.72
C LEU A 395 -12.89 22.71 -28.60
N GLY A 396 -13.40 23.79 -28.10
CA GLY A 396 -13.43 25.07 -28.80
C GLY A 396 -13.08 26.21 -27.88
N ALA A 397 -11.81 26.39 -27.54
CA ALA A 397 -11.31 27.71 -27.21
C ALA A 397 -9.81 27.63 -26.87
N GLY A 398 -9.11 28.53 -27.48
CA GLY A 398 -7.70 28.81 -27.43
C GLY A 398 -7.05 28.78 -26.04
N SER A 399 -5.73 28.77 -26.10
CA SER A 399 -4.78 29.00 -25.00
C SER A 399 -5.32 30.02 -23.98
N ALA A 400 -6.07 29.56 -22.99
CA ALA A 400 -6.36 30.37 -21.82
C ALA A 400 -5.11 30.31 -20.93
N GLU A 401 -4.44 31.43 -20.80
CA GLU A 401 -3.47 31.66 -19.74
C GLU A 401 -4.11 31.27 -18.39
N PRO A 402 -3.37 30.64 -17.46
CA PRO A 402 -3.88 30.31 -16.15
C PRO A 402 -4.34 31.60 -15.47
N ALA A 403 -5.64 31.73 -15.24
CA ALA A 403 -6.20 32.86 -14.51
C ALA A 403 -5.76 32.74 -13.04
N LEU A 404 -4.65 33.38 -12.72
CA LEU A 404 -4.36 33.77 -11.35
C LEU A 404 -5.42 34.78 -10.96
N CYS A 405 -6.19 34.52 -9.91
CA CYS A 405 -6.95 35.55 -9.27
C CYS A 405 -5.97 36.67 -8.86
N ALA A 406 -6.40 37.95 -8.97
CA ALA A 406 -5.58 39.12 -8.72
C ALA A 406 -4.85 39.12 -7.34
N ASP A 407 -5.22 38.22 -6.46
CA ASP A 407 -4.75 38.08 -5.08
C ASP A 407 -3.78 36.92 -4.88
N GLY A 408 -3.29 36.26 -5.95
CA GLY A 408 -2.37 35.13 -5.85
C GLY A 408 -2.97 33.83 -5.23
N GLN A 409 -4.29 33.72 -5.16
CA GLN A 409 -4.97 32.54 -4.66
C GLN A 409 -5.20 31.52 -5.80
N CYS A 410 -4.84 30.24 -5.55
CA CYS A 410 -5.16 29.15 -6.45
C CYS A 410 -6.68 29.00 -6.60
N LEU A 411 -7.15 28.70 -7.81
CA LEU A 411 -8.54 28.30 -8.02
C LEU A 411 -8.91 27.13 -7.07
N PRO A 412 -10.13 27.09 -6.54
CA PRO A 412 -10.57 26.00 -5.68
C PRO A 412 -10.48 24.68 -6.44
N ALA A 413 -9.96 23.65 -5.74
CA ALA A 413 -9.90 22.31 -6.31
C ALA A 413 -11.31 21.78 -6.62
N PRO A 414 -11.54 21.13 -7.77
CA PRO A 414 -12.80 20.47 -8.02
C PRO A 414 -13.10 19.42 -6.95
N SER A 415 -14.35 19.28 -6.55
CA SER A 415 -14.78 18.28 -5.59
C SER A 415 -14.63 16.88 -6.19
N VAL A 416 -14.25 15.90 -5.35
CA VAL A 416 -14.23 14.49 -5.77
C VAL A 416 -15.67 14.03 -5.98
N PRO A 417 -16.00 13.40 -7.11
CA PRO A 417 -17.36 12.92 -7.39
C PRO A 417 -17.89 11.97 -6.31
N ALA A 418 -19.16 12.12 -5.95
CA ALA A 418 -19.79 11.31 -4.91
C ALA A 418 -19.96 9.82 -5.28
N LEU A 419 -19.82 9.48 -6.56
CA LEU A 419 -20.03 8.14 -7.13
C LEU A 419 -18.99 7.07 -6.74
N TRP A 420 -18.00 7.43 -5.94
CA TRP A 420 -16.86 6.56 -5.61
C TRP A 420 -17.00 5.83 -4.28
N THR A 421 -18.22 5.70 -3.79
CA THR A 421 -18.51 5.00 -2.53
C THR A 421 -18.58 3.47 -2.67
N ASP A 422 -18.66 2.96 -3.91
CA ASP A 422 -18.92 1.55 -4.16
C ASP A 422 -17.64 0.76 -4.41
N GLY A 423 -17.11 0.16 -3.36
CA GLY A 423 -16.06 -0.83 -3.43
C GLY A 423 -14.75 -0.46 -2.71
N PRO A 424 -14.07 -1.43 -2.15
CA PRO A 424 -12.92 -1.24 -1.26
C PRO A 424 -11.68 -0.66 -1.92
N CYS A 425 -11.52 -0.80 -3.23
CA CYS A 425 -10.38 -0.23 -3.98
C CYS A 425 -10.72 1.00 -4.80
N SER A 426 -11.89 1.56 -4.68
CA SER A 426 -12.13 2.86 -5.28
C SER A 426 -11.19 3.86 -4.62
N PRO A 427 -10.60 4.83 -5.36
CA PRO A 427 -10.10 6.03 -4.75
C PRO A 427 -11.30 6.84 -4.22
N ALA A 428 -12.03 6.24 -3.27
CA ALA A 428 -13.16 6.85 -2.64
C ALA A 428 -12.68 7.89 -1.64
N PRO A 429 -13.39 9.01 -1.47
CA PRO A 429 -13.11 9.95 -0.40
C PRO A 429 -13.11 9.20 0.93
N VAL A 430 -12.01 9.27 1.66
CA VAL A 430 -11.92 8.68 3.00
C VAL A 430 -12.37 9.73 3.99
N ILE A 431 -13.46 9.45 4.71
CA ILE A 431 -13.92 10.30 5.81
C ILE A 431 -13.00 10.05 7.00
N PRO A 432 -12.27 11.07 7.49
CA PRO A 432 -11.35 10.87 8.61
C PRO A 432 -12.07 10.53 9.91
N GLU A 433 -11.43 9.69 10.68
CA GLU A 433 -11.51 9.47 12.13
C GLU A 433 -12.80 9.00 12.78
N ARG A 434 -13.92 9.73 12.71
CA ARG A 434 -15.09 9.38 13.55
C ARG A 434 -15.66 8.01 13.26
N ARG A 435 -15.63 7.55 12.01
CA ARG A 435 -16.16 6.23 11.65
C ARG A 435 -15.19 5.09 11.92
N MET A 436 -13.87 5.33 11.89
CA MET A 436 -12.90 4.27 12.18
C MET A 436 -12.81 3.99 13.69
N TYR A 437 -12.90 5.02 14.52
CA TYR A 437 -13.04 4.85 15.96
C TYR A 437 -14.40 4.21 16.34
N GLN A 438 -15.49 4.58 15.69
CA GLN A 438 -16.79 3.91 15.86
C GLN A 438 -16.73 2.44 15.41
N TYR A 439 -16.12 2.16 14.27
CA TYR A 439 -15.94 0.81 13.76
C TYR A 439 -15.12 -0.09 14.70
N LEU A 440 -14.12 0.47 15.38
CA LEU A 440 -13.32 -0.24 16.39
C LEU A 440 -14.04 -0.38 17.73
N THR A 441 -14.91 0.58 18.10
CA THR A 441 -15.68 0.55 19.36
C THR A 441 -16.98 -0.24 19.24
N GLU A 442 -17.67 -0.18 18.13
CA GLU A 442 -18.89 -0.96 17.89
C GLU A 442 -18.60 -2.46 17.83
N ARG A 443 -17.45 -2.88 17.29
CA ARG A 443 -16.97 -4.27 17.34
C ARG A 443 -16.60 -4.77 18.74
N ASN A 444 -16.08 -3.90 19.60
CA ASN A 444 -15.80 -4.26 21.00
C ASN A 444 -17.07 -4.58 21.79
N GLU A 445 -18.24 -4.15 21.31
CA GLU A 445 -19.55 -4.47 21.92
C GLU A 445 -20.16 -5.75 21.34
N GLU A 446 -19.95 -6.03 20.03
CA GLU A 446 -20.43 -7.27 19.38
C GLU A 446 -19.59 -8.51 19.79
N ASP A 447 -18.28 -8.36 20.00
CA ASP A 447 -17.39 -9.44 20.49
C ASP A 447 -17.56 -9.71 22.00
N ARG A 448 -18.37 -8.92 22.74
CA ARG A 448 -18.68 -9.13 24.18
C ARG A 448 -20.05 -9.71 24.43
N THR A 449 -20.85 -9.93 23.42
CA THR A 449 -22.17 -10.60 23.48
C THR A 449 -22.17 -11.94 22.81
#